data_8fa9cbd2c0028c5b56e4840a7f38e553
#
_entry.id   8fa9cbd2c0028c5b56e4840a7f38e553
#
_cell.length_a   1.000
_cell.length_b   1.000
_cell.length_c   1.000
_cell.angle_alpha   90.00
_cell.angle_beta   90.00
_cell.angle_gamma   90.00
#
_symmetry.space_group_name_H-M   'P 1'
#
loop_
_entity.id
_entity.type
_entity.pdbx_description
1 polymer ?
#
loop_
_entity_poly.entity_id
_entity_poly.type
_entity_poly.pdbx_seq_one_letter_code
_entity_poly.pdbx_strand_id
1 'polypeptide(L)'
;LQREFNMSVITTVPNVSYHAYTKKDPATPILVNNPSDLPDPSRLDRVEEPFIKASIITKSEFVGNALNLCIEKRGVVTNQRYLSTERVELSFDMPLAEIVFDFYDRLKSVSKGYASFDYSPSGMVSSKLVRLDILLNGSPVDALSSLIHFENAQRLGRKMCEKLKELIPRQQFDIPVQAAIGAKIISRETIKAFRKDVTAKLY
;
A
#
# COMPACT_ATOMS: atom_id res chain seq x y z
N LEU A 1 11.95 -24.29 -2.96
CA LEU A 1 12.59 -24.23 -4.27
C LEU A 1 14.06 -23.80 -4.15
N GLN A 2 14.39 -22.67 -3.49
CA GLN A 2 15.79 -22.26 -3.31
C GLN A 2 16.63 -23.28 -2.52
N ARG A 3 16.08 -23.85 -1.44
CA ARG A 3 16.79 -24.80 -0.59
C ARG A 3 16.92 -26.21 -1.19
N GLU A 4 15.88 -26.66 -1.90
CA GLU A 4 15.83 -28.04 -2.42
C GLU A 4 16.39 -28.17 -3.83
N PHE A 5 16.21 -27.15 -4.66
CA PHE A 5 16.59 -27.18 -6.08
C PHE A 5 17.67 -26.18 -6.46
N ASN A 6 18.20 -25.44 -5.50
CA ASN A 6 19.20 -24.38 -5.70
C ASN A 6 18.82 -23.37 -6.83
N MET A 7 17.53 -23.11 -6.97
CA MET A 7 16.99 -22.19 -7.98
C MET A 7 16.93 -20.76 -7.42
N SER A 8 17.44 -19.79 -8.17
CA SER A 8 17.21 -18.39 -7.87
C SER A 8 15.78 -18.03 -8.22
N VAL A 9 14.99 -17.62 -7.23
CA VAL A 9 13.58 -17.24 -7.40
C VAL A 9 13.42 -15.78 -7.01
N ILE A 10 12.84 -14.99 -7.92
CA ILE A 10 12.40 -13.61 -7.66
C ILE A 10 10.91 -13.67 -7.31
N THR A 11 10.58 -13.25 -6.10
CA THR A 11 9.18 -13.14 -5.69
C THR A 11 8.68 -11.72 -5.93
N THR A 12 7.54 -11.60 -6.58
CA THR A 12 6.84 -10.33 -6.78
C THR A 12 5.53 -10.31 -6.01
N VAL A 13 5.10 -9.12 -5.62
CA VAL A 13 3.80 -8.93 -4.98
C VAL A 13 2.70 -9.09 -6.04
N PRO A 14 1.60 -9.83 -5.76
CA PRO A 14 0.47 -9.93 -6.67
C PRO A 14 -0.12 -8.55 -6.98
N ASN A 15 -0.44 -8.30 -8.25
CA ASN A 15 -1.13 -7.10 -8.65
C ASN A 15 -2.62 -7.18 -8.27
N VAL A 16 -3.12 -6.09 -7.73
CA VAL A 16 -4.55 -5.90 -7.49
C VAL A 16 -5.13 -5.10 -8.64
N SER A 17 -6.23 -5.59 -9.24
CA SER A 17 -6.93 -4.90 -10.31
C SER A 17 -8.01 -4.00 -9.74
N TYR A 18 -8.05 -2.75 -10.21
CA TYR A 18 -9.04 -1.74 -9.81
C TYR A 18 -9.99 -1.44 -10.97
N HIS A 19 -11.19 -0.96 -10.66
CA HIS A 19 -12.13 -0.46 -11.65
C HIS A 19 -12.25 1.06 -11.52
N ALA A 20 -11.94 1.78 -12.59
CA ALA A 20 -12.11 3.22 -12.66
C ALA A 20 -13.31 3.57 -13.56
N TYR A 21 -14.12 4.49 -13.11
CA TYR A 21 -15.28 5.00 -13.86
C TYR A 21 -15.08 6.47 -14.17
N THR A 22 -15.40 6.86 -15.39
CA THR A 22 -15.26 8.25 -15.83
C THR A 22 -16.61 8.98 -15.81
N LYS A 23 -16.57 10.29 -15.66
CA LYS A 23 -17.77 11.14 -15.72
C LYS A 23 -18.53 11.06 -17.05
N LYS A 24 -17.83 10.69 -18.14
CA LYS A 24 -18.44 10.51 -19.46
C LYS A 24 -19.18 9.20 -19.59
N ASP A 25 -18.65 8.14 -18.97
CA ASP A 25 -19.23 6.80 -18.97
C ASP A 25 -19.15 6.20 -17.57
N PRO A 26 -20.13 6.50 -16.71
CA PRO A 26 -20.17 5.98 -15.35
C PRO A 26 -20.65 4.53 -15.26
N ALA A 27 -21.02 3.92 -16.38
CA ALA A 27 -21.54 2.55 -16.42
C ALA A 27 -20.46 1.52 -16.78
N THR A 28 -19.50 1.88 -17.61
CA THR A 28 -18.45 0.97 -18.09
C THR A 28 -17.15 1.17 -17.33
N PRO A 29 -16.66 0.15 -16.59
CA PRO A 29 -15.40 0.24 -15.86
C PRO A 29 -14.20 0.20 -16.80
N ILE A 30 -13.19 1.00 -16.51
CA ILE A 30 -11.85 0.89 -17.07
C ILE A 30 -11.04 0.02 -16.11
N LEU A 31 -10.50 -1.08 -16.60
CA LEU A 31 -9.66 -1.95 -15.80
C LEU A 31 -8.29 -1.30 -15.58
N VAL A 32 -7.94 -1.07 -14.33
CA VAL A 32 -6.68 -0.46 -13.92
C VAL A 32 -5.79 -1.50 -13.27
N ASN A 33 -4.81 -2.00 -14.01
CA ASN A 33 -3.80 -2.95 -13.54
C ASN A 33 -2.50 -2.26 -13.12
N ASN A 34 -2.21 -1.12 -13.72
CA ASN A 34 -1.07 -0.27 -13.39
C ASN A 34 -1.55 1.10 -12.92
N PRO A 35 -0.80 1.77 -12.04
CA PRO A 35 -1.12 3.14 -11.62
C PRO A 35 -1.21 4.14 -12.78
N SER A 36 -0.44 3.92 -13.86
CA SER A 36 -0.45 4.74 -15.08
C SER A 36 -1.76 4.65 -15.87
N ASP A 37 -2.51 3.56 -15.72
CA ASP A 37 -3.79 3.35 -16.42
C ASP A 37 -4.94 4.15 -15.77
N LEU A 38 -4.71 4.72 -14.59
CA LEU A 38 -5.72 5.52 -13.91
C LEU A 38 -6.01 6.81 -14.69
N PRO A 39 -7.27 7.07 -15.05
CA PRO A 39 -7.64 8.31 -15.70
C PRO A 39 -7.30 9.54 -14.87
N ASP A 40 -7.16 10.68 -15.55
CA ASP A 40 -6.94 11.98 -14.89
C ASP A 40 -8.04 12.24 -13.83
N PRO A 41 -7.68 12.71 -12.63
CA PRO A 41 -8.64 13.01 -11.57
C PRO A 41 -9.80 13.90 -11.97
N SER A 42 -9.59 14.80 -12.94
CA SER A 42 -10.64 15.69 -13.45
C SER A 42 -11.75 14.95 -14.22
N ARG A 43 -11.40 13.83 -14.84
CA ARG A 43 -12.31 12.97 -15.63
C ARG A 43 -12.86 11.81 -14.81
N LEU A 44 -12.28 11.54 -13.66
CA LEU A 44 -12.64 10.42 -12.80
C LEU A 44 -13.95 10.71 -12.08
N ASP A 45 -14.86 9.73 -12.09
CA ASP A 45 -16.08 9.73 -11.30
C ASP A 45 -15.85 8.99 -9.97
N ARG A 46 -15.48 7.72 -10.06
CA ARG A 46 -15.15 6.89 -8.89
C ARG A 46 -14.13 5.82 -9.25
N VAL A 47 -13.49 5.30 -8.22
CA VAL A 47 -12.63 4.11 -8.31
C VAL A 47 -13.15 3.06 -7.35
N GLU A 48 -13.20 1.83 -7.82
CA GLU A 48 -13.60 0.68 -7.02
C GLU A 48 -12.40 -0.24 -6.82
N GLU A 49 -12.25 -0.74 -5.60
CA GLU A 49 -11.23 -1.71 -5.24
C GLU A 49 -11.87 -3.05 -4.84
N PRO A 50 -11.19 -4.18 -5.08
CA PRO A 50 -11.68 -5.48 -4.66
C PRO A 50 -11.63 -5.61 -3.14
N PHE A 51 -12.73 -6.06 -2.57
CA PHE A 51 -12.88 -6.39 -1.15
C PHE A 51 -12.94 -7.89 -0.96
N ILE A 52 -12.59 -8.31 0.23
CA ILE A 52 -12.65 -9.68 0.69
C ILE A 52 -13.44 -9.79 1.99
N LYS A 53 -14.05 -10.94 2.20
CA LYS A 53 -14.51 -11.39 3.52
C LYS A 53 -13.41 -12.22 4.14
N ALA A 54 -12.82 -11.72 5.20
CA ALA A 54 -11.75 -12.36 5.93
C ALA A 54 -12.28 -12.99 7.23
N SER A 55 -11.75 -14.15 7.57
CA SER A 55 -12.00 -14.85 8.84
C SER A 55 -10.67 -15.10 9.53
N ILE A 56 -10.58 -14.69 10.77
CA ILE A 56 -9.42 -14.91 11.64
C ILE A 56 -9.88 -15.72 12.85
N ILE A 57 -9.25 -16.86 13.09
CA ILE A 57 -9.47 -17.64 14.31
C ILE A 57 -8.20 -17.54 15.14
N THR A 58 -8.34 -17.06 16.37
CA THR A 58 -7.21 -16.89 17.27
C THR A 58 -7.63 -17.17 18.73
N LYS A 59 -6.66 -17.19 19.63
CA LYS A 59 -6.95 -17.26 21.07
C LYS A 59 -7.55 -15.95 21.57
N SER A 60 -8.42 -16.04 22.58
CA SER A 60 -9.10 -14.89 23.18
C SER A 60 -8.13 -13.78 23.63
N GLU A 61 -6.96 -14.15 24.14
CA GLU A 61 -5.92 -13.20 24.57
C GLU A 61 -5.35 -12.31 23.44
N PHE A 62 -5.42 -12.76 22.17
CA PHE A 62 -4.88 -12.04 21.00
C PHE A 62 -5.94 -11.32 20.17
N VAL A 63 -7.21 -11.40 20.56
CA VAL A 63 -8.34 -10.77 19.84
C VAL A 63 -8.11 -9.27 19.69
N GLY A 64 -7.72 -8.57 20.75
CA GLY A 64 -7.45 -7.13 20.71
C GLY A 64 -6.36 -6.76 19.70
N ASN A 65 -5.28 -7.53 19.67
CA ASN A 65 -4.17 -7.29 18.72
C ASN A 65 -4.60 -7.54 17.28
N ALA A 66 -5.36 -8.60 17.02
CA ALA A 66 -5.90 -8.91 15.70
C ALA A 66 -6.88 -7.84 15.22
N LEU A 67 -7.78 -7.38 16.10
CA LEU A 67 -8.71 -6.28 15.80
C LEU A 67 -7.98 -5.00 15.43
N ASN A 68 -6.99 -4.58 16.22
CA ASN A 68 -6.21 -3.38 15.94
C ASN A 68 -5.48 -3.47 14.59
N LEU A 69 -4.90 -4.63 14.29
CA LEU A 69 -4.25 -4.86 12.99
C LEU A 69 -5.23 -4.71 11.82
N CYS A 70 -6.42 -5.32 11.93
CA CYS A 70 -7.43 -5.25 10.88
C CYS A 70 -7.96 -3.83 10.69
N ILE A 71 -8.20 -3.09 11.77
CA ILE A 71 -8.62 -1.67 11.72
C ILE A 71 -7.54 -0.81 11.06
N GLU A 72 -6.26 -1.01 11.41
CA GLU A 72 -5.14 -0.31 10.75
C GLU A 72 -5.11 -0.56 9.24
N LYS A 73 -5.52 -1.76 8.82
CA LYS A 73 -5.62 -2.18 7.42
C LYS A 73 -7.00 -1.92 6.79
N ARG A 74 -7.73 -0.93 7.27
CA ARG A 74 -9.06 -0.51 6.78
C ARG A 74 -10.12 -1.62 6.83
N GLY A 75 -9.93 -2.63 7.67
CA GLY A 75 -10.89 -3.68 7.87
C GLY A 75 -12.06 -3.22 8.74
N VAL A 76 -13.26 -3.64 8.36
CA VAL A 76 -14.49 -3.42 9.13
C VAL A 76 -14.92 -4.75 9.73
N VAL A 77 -15.04 -4.79 11.07
CA VAL A 77 -15.51 -5.98 11.79
C VAL A 77 -16.97 -6.22 11.45
N THR A 78 -17.29 -7.39 10.94
CA THR A 78 -18.68 -7.78 10.62
C THR A 78 -19.28 -8.71 11.66
N ASN A 79 -18.45 -9.56 12.26
CA ASN A 79 -18.89 -10.50 13.28
C ASN A 79 -17.75 -10.92 14.22
N GLN A 80 -18.11 -11.26 15.45
CA GLN A 80 -17.22 -11.88 16.42
C GLN A 80 -17.96 -13.03 17.09
N ARG A 81 -17.40 -14.24 17.02
CA ARG A 81 -18.02 -15.44 17.57
C ARG A 81 -17.03 -16.22 18.42
N TYR A 82 -17.43 -16.56 19.62
CA TYR A 82 -16.66 -17.46 20.47
C TYR A 82 -16.92 -18.91 20.07
N LEU A 83 -15.88 -19.59 19.63
CA LEU A 83 -15.92 -21.01 19.28
C LEU A 83 -15.76 -21.89 20.54
N SER A 84 -14.99 -21.39 21.49
CA SER A 84 -14.81 -21.97 22.83
C SER A 84 -14.42 -20.86 23.82
N THR A 85 -14.17 -21.21 25.07
CA THR A 85 -13.64 -20.26 26.08
C THR A 85 -12.31 -19.62 25.69
N GLU A 86 -11.50 -20.31 24.90
CA GLU A 86 -10.16 -19.85 24.51
C GLU A 86 -10.03 -19.43 23.05
N ARG A 87 -11.01 -19.74 22.19
CA ARG A 87 -10.93 -19.51 20.74
C ARG A 87 -12.05 -18.62 20.24
N VAL A 88 -11.67 -17.61 19.47
CA VAL A 88 -12.58 -16.61 18.90
C VAL A 88 -12.37 -16.55 17.39
N GLU A 89 -13.46 -16.49 16.67
CA GLU A 89 -13.52 -16.20 15.23
C GLU A 89 -13.93 -14.74 15.04
N LEU A 90 -13.12 -14.02 14.27
CA LEU A 90 -13.37 -12.64 13.87
C LEU A 90 -13.62 -12.60 12.37
N SER A 91 -14.72 -12.00 11.95
CA SER A 91 -15.04 -11.79 10.53
C SER A 91 -14.89 -10.32 10.19
N PHE A 92 -14.28 -10.05 9.02
CA PHE A 92 -14.01 -8.71 8.53
C PHE A 92 -14.36 -8.58 7.06
N ASP A 93 -14.82 -7.40 6.66
CA ASP A 93 -14.75 -6.94 5.29
C ASP A 93 -13.54 -6.01 5.16
N MET A 94 -12.64 -6.30 4.23
CA MET A 94 -11.41 -5.51 4.07
C MET A 94 -10.91 -5.49 2.63
N PRO A 95 -10.15 -4.44 2.25
CA PRO A 95 -9.59 -4.35 0.92
C PRO A 95 -8.55 -5.42 0.66
N LEU A 96 -8.59 -6.06 -0.51
CA LEU A 96 -7.61 -7.06 -0.90
C LEU A 96 -6.18 -6.48 -0.93
N ALA A 97 -6.03 -5.24 -1.36
CA ALA A 97 -4.71 -4.57 -1.43
C ALA A 97 -3.97 -4.52 -0.09
N GLU A 98 -4.69 -4.47 1.02
CA GLU A 98 -4.09 -4.37 2.36
C GLU A 98 -3.54 -5.70 2.88
N ILE A 99 -3.94 -6.84 2.31
CA ILE A 99 -3.47 -8.17 2.74
C ILE A 99 -2.31 -8.71 1.91
N VAL A 100 -2.04 -8.15 0.73
CA VAL A 100 -1.07 -8.69 -0.24
C VAL A 100 0.38 -8.54 0.20
N PHE A 101 0.69 -7.61 1.11
CA PHE A 101 2.06 -7.33 1.55
C PHE A 101 2.43 -8.12 2.81
N ASP A 102 2.30 -7.48 3.95
CA ASP A 102 2.84 -7.94 5.22
C ASP A 102 1.76 -8.38 6.24
N PHE A 103 0.49 -8.39 5.82
CA PHE A 103 -0.63 -8.65 6.72
C PHE A 103 -0.52 -10.00 7.43
N TYR A 104 -0.23 -11.06 6.68
CA TYR A 104 -0.14 -12.41 7.24
C TYR A 104 1.00 -12.53 8.25
N ASP A 105 2.17 -12.00 7.93
CA ASP A 105 3.33 -12.01 8.81
C ASP A 105 3.08 -11.21 10.08
N ARG A 106 2.47 -10.04 9.94
CA ARG A 106 2.05 -9.22 11.09
C ARG A 106 1.01 -9.92 11.95
N LEU A 107 0.02 -10.57 11.33
CA LEU A 107 -1.00 -11.33 12.06
C LEU A 107 -0.37 -12.47 12.86
N LYS A 108 0.55 -13.21 12.26
CA LYS A 108 1.31 -14.26 12.96
C LYS A 108 2.13 -13.68 14.12
N SER A 109 2.79 -12.56 13.90
CA SER A 109 3.59 -11.89 14.93
C SER A 109 2.74 -11.44 16.13
N VAL A 110 1.62 -10.73 15.88
CA VAL A 110 0.76 -10.20 16.96
C VAL A 110 -0.02 -11.27 17.71
N SER A 111 -0.19 -12.44 17.10
CA SER A 111 -0.87 -13.60 17.69
C SER A 111 0.09 -14.69 18.17
N LYS A 112 1.39 -14.44 18.16
CA LYS A 112 2.43 -15.43 18.50
C LYS A 112 2.28 -16.77 17.74
N GLY A 113 1.81 -16.70 16.50
CA GLY A 113 1.58 -17.86 15.65
C GLY A 113 0.23 -18.57 15.86
N TYR A 114 -0.60 -18.12 16.77
CA TYR A 114 -1.89 -18.76 17.08
C TYR A 114 -3.06 -18.33 16.20
N ALA A 115 -2.89 -17.34 15.32
CA ALA A 115 -3.93 -16.95 14.39
C ALA A 115 -3.89 -17.80 13.11
N SER A 116 -5.07 -18.25 12.67
CA SER A 116 -5.30 -18.73 11.32
C SER A 116 -6.10 -17.68 10.55
N PHE A 117 -5.84 -17.58 9.26
CA PHE A 117 -6.46 -16.58 8.37
C PHE A 117 -6.96 -17.26 7.12
N ASP A 118 -8.20 -16.98 6.77
CA ASP A 118 -8.84 -17.38 5.52
C ASP A 118 -9.64 -16.23 4.95
N TYR A 119 -9.79 -16.17 3.62
CA TYR A 119 -10.56 -15.12 2.97
C TYR A 119 -11.22 -15.61 1.68
N SER A 120 -12.27 -14.91 1.28
CA SER A 120 -12.95 -15.10 0.01
C SER A 120 -13.27 -13.76 -0.65
N PRO A 121 -13.31 -13.67 -1.99
CA PRO A 121 -13.72 -12.45 -2.67
C PRO A 121 -15.13 -12.00 -2.26
N SER A 122 -15.31 -10.69 -2.09
CA SER A 122 -16.58 -10.08 -1.67
C SER A 122 -17.17 -9.13 -2.72
N GLY A 123 -16.41 -8.78 -3.77
CA GLY A 123 -16.83 -7.85 -4.81
C GLY A 123 -16.01 -6.57 -4.82
N MET A 124 -16.49 -5.60 -5.59
CA MET A 124 -15.85 -4.29 -5.75
C MET A 124 -16.56 -3.24 -4.90
N VAL A 125 -15.80 -2.40 -4.25
CA VAL A 125 -16.31 -1.33 -3.37
C VAL A 125 -15.67 -0.02 -3.76
N SER A 126 -16.48 1.03 -3.88
CA SER A 126 -16.00 2.38 -4.15
C SER A 126 -15.15 2.91 -3.00
N SER A 127 -13.96 3.39 -3.33
CA SER A 127 -12.98 3.88 -2.35
C SER A 127 -12.27 5.13 -2.87
N LYS A 128 -11.81 5.96 -1.94
CA LYS A 128 -11.01 7.17 -2.26
C LYS A 128 -9.56 6.78 -2.54
N LEU A 129 -9.32 6.23 -3.72
CA LEU A 129 -7.98 5.88 -4.18
C LEU A 129 -7.35 7.03 -4.95
N VAL A 130 -6.06 7.21 -4.74
CA VAL A 130 -5.24 8.21 -5.42
C VAL A 130 -3.97 7.57 -5.95
N ARG A 131 -3.44 8.11 -7.05
CA ARG A 131 -2.12 7.75 -7.55
C ARG A 131 -1.07 8.54 -6.80
N LEU A 132 -0.20 7.84 -6.10
CA LEU A 132 0.98 8.41 -5.47
C LEU A 132 2.17 8.24 -6.42
N ASP A 133 2.73 9.36 -6.86
CA ASP A 133 3.93 9.41 -7.68
C ASP A 133 5.15 9.77 -6.84
N ILE A 134 6.29 9.18 -7.17
CA ILE A 134 7.59 9.53 -6.60
C ILE A 134 8.38 10.27 -7.68
N LEU A 135 8.87 11.44 -7.32
CA LEU A 135 9.69 12.28 -8.17
C LEU A 135 11.15 12.25 -7.68
N LEU A 136 12.06 11.91 -8.54
CA LEU A 136 13.50 12.03 -8.31
C LEU A 136 14.06 13.15 -9.19
N ASN A 137 14.65 14.15 -8.56
CA ASN A 137 15.16 15.34 -9.24
C ASN A 137 14.11 16.01 -10.16
N GLY A 138 12.87 16.07 -9.71
CA GLY A 138 11.74 16.64 -10.44
C GLY A 138 11.10 15.74 -11.50
N SER A 139 11.68 14.58 -11.79
CA SER A 139 11.15 13.64 -12.79
C SER A 139 10.41 12.48 -12.11
N PRO A 140 9.18 12.15 -12.56
CA PRO A 140 8.44 11.02 -12.04
C PRO A 140 9.11 9.69 -12.40
N VAL A 141 9.06 8.74 -11.47
CA VAL A 141 9.56 7.37 -11.65
C VAL A 141 8.36 6.42 -11.67
N ASP A 142 7.98 5.94 -12.84
CA ASP A 142 6.77 5.12 -13.04
C ASP A 142 6.80 3.82 -12.22
N ALA A 143 7.96 3.20 -12.08
CA ALA A 143 8.13 1.98 -11.30
C ALA A 143 7.82 2.16 -9.80
N LEU A 144 7.84 3.37 -9.29
CA LEU A 144 7.55 3.71 -7.89
C LEU A 144 6.15 4.30 -7.69
N SER A 145 5.37 4.46 -8.76
CA SER A 145 3.96 4.88 -8.67
C SER A 145 3.11 3.79 -8.05
N SER A 146 2.14 4.17 -7.24
CA SER A 146 1.22 3.25 -6.59
C SER A 146 -0.18 3.84 -6.45
N LEU A 147 -1.20 2.96 -6.49
CA LEU A 147 -2.56 3.30 -6.13
C LEU A 147 -2.77 3.00 -4.65
N ILE A 148 -3.15 4.00 -3.89
CA ILE A 148 -3.31 3.90 -2.44
C ILE A 148 -4.54 4.66 -1.98
N HIS A 149 -5.06 4.28 -0.81
CA HIS A 149 -6.13 5.04 -0.19
C HIS A 149 -5.65 6.42 0.25
N PHE A 150 -6.46 7.44 0.02
CA PHE A 150 -6.12 8.85 0.29
C PHE A 150 -5.61 9.09 1.72
N GLU A 151 -6.23 8.46 2.72
CA GLU A 151 -5.83 8.61 4.13
C GLU A 151 -4.42 8.07 4.42
N ASN A 152 -3.96 7.08 3.67
CA ASN A 152 -2.63 6.49 3.82
C ASN A 152 -1.55 7.21 2.99
N ALA A 153 -1.95 8.08 2.06
CA ALA A 153 -1.05 8.70 1.10
C ALA A 153 0.08 9.49 1.76
N GLN A 154 -0.24 10.33 2.74
CA GLN A 154 0.74 11.15 3.45
C GLN A 154 1.77 10.29 4.18
N ARG A 155 1.32 9.30 4.94
CA ARG A 155 2.17 8.40 5.72
C ARG A 155 3.07 7.56 4.83
N LEU A 156 2.51 6.99 3.78
CA LEU A 156 3.25 6.14 2.85
C LEU A 156 4.24 6.96 2.02
N GLY A 157 3.83 8.13 1.52
CA GLY A 157 4.69 9.04 0.78
C GLY A 157 5.91 9.48 1.59
N ARG A 158 5.71 9.86 2.85
CA ARG A 158 6.82 10.19 3.76
C ARG A 158 7.77 9.01 3.93
N LYS A 159 7.25 7.83 4.26
CA LYS A 159 8.04 6.62 4.48
C LYS A 159 8.85 6.22 3.24
N MET A 160 8.26 6.36 2.05
CA MET A 160 8.96 6.09 0.80
C MET A 160 10.10 7.07 0.54
N CYS A 161 9.87 8.38 0.74
CA CYS A 161 10.90 9.41 0.60
C CYS A 161 12.07 9.20 1.57
N GLU A 162 11.78 8.90 2.84
CA GLU A 162 12.79 8.59 3.87
C GLU A 162 13.62 7.38 3.46
N LYS A 163 12.97 6.28 3.05
CA LYS A 163 13.65 5.05 2.64
C LYS A 163 14.50 5.24 1.38
N LEU A 164 14.01 5.98 0.39
CA LEU A 164 14.78 6.29 -0.81
C LEU A 164 16.00 7.16 -0.50
N LYS A 165 15.87 8.10 0.42
CA LYS A 165 17.00 8.91 0.90
C LYS A 165 18.10 8.06 1.54
N GLU A 166 17.74 6.99 2.26
CA GLU A 166 18.70 6.06 2.85
C GLU A 166 19.35 5.14 1.83
N LEU A 167 18.57 4.66 0.84
CA LEU A 167 19.02 3.66 -0.13
C LEU A 167 19.80 4.27 -1.30
N ILE A 168 19.46 5.47 -1.75
CA ILE A 168 20.11 6.11 -2.88
C ILE A 168 21.44 6.74 -2.41
N PRO A 169 22.59 6.35 -2.97
CA PRO A 169 23.87 6.90 -2.59
C PRO A 169 23.96 8.38 -2.94
N ARG A 170 24.71 9.14 -2.14
CA ARG A 170 24.98 10.54 -2.42
C ARG A 170 25.68 10.70 -3.76
N GLN A 171 25.33 11.74 -4.49
CA GLN A 171 25.92 12.14 -5.74
C GLN A 171 26.72 13.45 -5.58
N GLN A 172 27.22 14.00 -6.66
CA GLN A 172 27.94 15.28 -6.64
C GLN A 172 27.02 16.50 -6.49
N PHE A 173 25.71 16.31 -6.67
CA PHE A 173 24.66 17.32 -6.54
C PHE A 173 23.54 16.84 -5.59
N ASP A 174 22.78 17.79 -5.07
CA ASP A 174 21.62 17.48 -4.23
C ASP A 174 20.51 16.87 -5.07
N ILE A 175 19.92 15.77 -4.61
CA ILE A 175 18.80 15.11 -5.28
C ILE A 175 17.54 15.27 -4.39
N PRO A 176 16.55 16.04 -4.82
CA PRO A 176 15.26 16.09 -4.15
C PRO A 176 14.47 14.81 -4.45
N VAL A 177 13.94 14.18 -3.39
CA VAL A 177 13.02 13.05 -3.45
C VAL A 177 11.66 13.54 -2.97
N GLN A 178 10.64 13.45 -3.81
CA GLN A 178 9.33 13.99 -3.52
C GLN A 178 8.26 12.93 -3.74
N ALA A 179 7.21 12.95 -2.90
CA ALA A 179 6.00 12.20 -3.11
C ALA A 179 4.89 13.18 -3.49
N ALA A 180 4.14 12.88 -4.54
CA ALA A 180 3.11 13.76 -5.07
C ALA A 180 1.82 13.02 -5.41
N ILE A 181 0.69 13.70 -5.23
CA ILE A 181 -0.63 13.31 -5.74
C ILE A 181 -1.02 14.33 -6.80
N GLY A 182 -0.97 13.94 -8.08
CA GLY A 182 -1.13 14.87 -9.18
C GLY A 182 -0.06 15.97 -9.12
N ALA A 183 -0.48 17.23 -9.12
CA ALA A 183 0.43 18.39 -9.03
C ALA A 183 0.84 18.74 -7.59
N LYS A 184 0.21 18.12 -6.58
CA LYS A 184 0.45 18.45 -5.17
C LYS A 184 1.53 17.58 -4.56
N ILE A 185 2.61 18.21 -4.12
CA ILE A 185 3.68 17.53 -3.38
C ILE A 185 3.23 17.38 -1.91
N ILE A 186 3.25 16.14 -1.41
CA ILE A 186 2.79 15.81 -0.05
C ILE A 186 3.94 15.48 0.90
N SER A 187 5.12 15.12 0.38
CA SER A 187 6.32 14.86 1.17
C SER A 187 7.57 15.17 0.35
N ARG A 188 8.62 15.58 1.03
CA ARG A 188 9.92 15.87 0.40
C ARG A 188 11.06 15.51 1.33
N GLU A 189 12.09 14.89 0.76
CA GLU A 189 13.41 14.68 1.36
C GLU A 189 14.49 15.09 0.37
N THR A 190 15.69 15.36 0.85
CA THR A 190 16.83 15.73 0.00
C THR A 190 18.02 14.86 0.32
N ILE A 191 18.56 14.22 -0.71
CA ILE A 191 19.84 13.51 -0.66
C ILE A 191 20.91 14.55 -0.91
N LYS A 192 21.69 14.88 0.13
CA LYS A 192 22.73 15.89 0.06
C LYS A 192 23.92 15.42 -0.76
N ALA A 193 24.52 16.32 -1.54
CA ALA A 193 25.75 16.07 -2.26
C ALA A 193 26.92 15.65 -1.35
N PHE A 194 27.91 14.95 -1.89
CA PHE A 194 29.12 14.58 -1.15
C PHE A 194 29.92 15.79 -0.66
N ARG A 195 30.01 16.82 -1.50
CA ARG A 195 30.71 18.06 -1.19
C ARG A 195 29.81 19.24 -1.51
N LYS A 196 29.86 20.28 -0.66
CA LYS A 196 29.33 21.58 -1.05
C LYS A 196 30.12 22.08 -2.24
N ASP A 197 29.42 22.55 -3.26
CA ASP A 197 30.06 23.25 -4.36
C ASP A 197 30.71 24.53 -3.84
N VAL A 198 32.04 24.49 -3.67
CA VAL A 198 32.82 25.61 -3.18
C VAL A 198 33.00 26.71 -4.25
N THR A 199 32.82 26.36 -5.52
CA THR A 199 32.96 27.32 -6.63
C THR A 199 31.81 28.32 -6.69
N ALA A 200 30.60 27.96 -6.24
CA ALA A 200 29.46 28.87 -6.14
C ALA A 200 29.66 30.04 -5.14
N LYS A 201 30.69 29.99 -4.28
CA LYS A 201 31.02 31.04 -3.32
C LYS A 201 32.17 31.95 -3.76
N LEU A 202 32.82 31.69 -4.88
CA LEU A 202 33.96 32.44 -5.39
C LEU A 202 33.57 33.49 -6.44
N TYR A 203 32.33 33.58 -6.77
CA TYR A 203 31.73 34.56 -7.66
C TYR A 203 30.52 35.20 -6.92
#